data_625f5f8f8bac5efb72155d8629e8a732
#
_entry.id   625f5f8f8bac5efb72155d8629e8a732
#
_cell.length_a   1.000
_cell.length_b   1.000
_cell.length_c   1.000
_cell.angle_alpha   90.00
_cell.angle_beta   90.00
_cell.angle_gamma   90.00
#
_symmetry.space_group_name_H-M   'P 1'
#
loop_
_entity.id
_entity.type
_entity.pdbx_description
1 polymer ?
#
loop_
_entity_poly.entity_id
_entity_poly.type
_entity_poly.pdbx_seq_one_letter_code
_entity_poly.pdbx_strand_id
1 'polypeptide(L)'
;MSRLEIPGPDKGQLVVEELYKDLERRIESSPPGLCPVDMTRAFIEMCQTQSCGKCTPCRVGLWQLKNLLTDVMNGTATMETLDLIDTLSESIREGSDCPIGYEAGAMVHKSLRDCREDYEEHVRQGRCTCHYTQPVPCVSLCPAHVDIPGYIALTGEGRYADAIRLIRKDNPFPTTCGFICEHPCEARCRRNIVDDAINIRGLKRMAADYAGKVPPPECAPSTGKRIAVVGGGPGGLSAAYYLQLMGHQTTVFEMLPKLGGMLRYGIPNYRLPKDRLDEDIQAILETGVQVEFGKRIGKDITIQSLRQEYDAVLISIGASTDKKLGIEGEHAEGVISAVSFLRDVGEDKSPDLAGQEVAVIGGGNVSMDAVRTAKRLGAKKVSIVYRRRTADMTALPAEIEGAVAEGIEVLTLKAPSRIETDENGHVSGIYVTPQMISKIKDGRASVCPTGEEDFLIPCQTLIVAIGQDIESEHFAEAGVPVSRGKIMTERYGGFDNIPGVFAGGDCASGPASVIKAIAASKVVAANIDEYLGFHHIISCDVEIPEPRLSDREPCGRVELTEREACSRVCDFEGVENCMTEAEAKQESHRCLRCDHFGYGIFKGGRKEKW
;
A
#
# COMPACT_ATOMS: atom_id res chain seq x y z
N MET A 1 11.94 50.07 -18.64
CA MET A 1 12.40 49.84 -17.28
C MET A 1 13.17 48.55 -17.24
N SER A 2 14.44 48.59 -16.85
CA SER A 2 15.23 47.38 -16.70
C SER A 2 14.62 46.52 -15.60
N ARG A 3 14.26 45.31 -15.90
CA ARG A 3 13.87 44.32 -14.87
C ARG A 3 15.13 44.03 -14.04
N LEU A 4 15.06 44.31 -12.75
CA LEU A 4 16.12 43.89 -11.84
C LEU A 4 16.10 42.37 -11.75
N GLU A 5 17.19 41.70 -12.17
CA GLU A 5 17.39 40.30 -11.88
C GLU A 5 17.51 40.11 -10.37
N ILE A 6 16.60 39.38 -9.79
CA ILE A 6 16.68 38.96 -8.38
C ILE A 6 17.46 37.65 -8.36
N PRO A 7 18.67 37.61 -7.79
CA PRO A 7 19.42 36.35 -7.67
C PRO A 7 18.72 35.45 -6.64
N GLY A 8 18.21 34.33 -7.09
CA GLY A 8 17.52 33.33 -6.28
C GLY A 8 16.32 32.73 -7.02
N PRO A 9 15.74 31.63 -6.54
CA PRO A 9 14.54 31.08 -7.14
C PRO A 9 13.42 32.12 -7.10
N ASP A 10 12.76 32.33 -8.24
CA ASP A 10 11.60 33.21 -8.33
C ASP A 10 10.53 32.71 -7.34
N LYS A 11 10.05 33.61 -6.47
CA LYS A 11 9.01 33.29 -5.51
C LYS A 11 7.75 32.75 -6.19
N GLY A 12 7.44 33.24 -7.41
CA GLY A 12 6.35 32.71 -8.23
C GLY A 12 6.59 31.25 -8.63
N GLN A 13 7.83 30.90 -8.99
CA GLN A 13 8.19 29.53 -9.34
C GLN A 13 8.02 28.57 -8.16
N LEU A 14 8.42 28.96 -6.95
CA LEU A 14 8.22 28.15 -5.74
C LEU A 14 6.74 27.91 -5.45
N VAL A 15 5.89 28.92 -5.63
CA VAL A 15 4.43 28.77 -5.47
C VAL A 15 3.88 27.81 -6.51
N VAL A 16 4.32 27.89 -7.76
CA VAL A 16 3.91 26.97 -8.82
C VAL A 16 4.32 25.53 -8.51
N GLU A 17 5.54 25.30 -8.02
CA GLU A 17 5.98 23.96 -7.61
C GLU A 17 5.12 23.41 -6.46
N GLU A 18 4.69 24.21 -5.51
CA GLU A 18 3.74 23.80 -4.47
C GLU A 18 2.36 23.47 -5.04
N LEU A 19 1.86 24.28 -5.99
CA LEU A 19 0.58 24.02 -6.65
C LEU A 19 0.59 22.69 -7.42
N TYR A 20 1.67 22.37 -8.11
CA TYR A 20 1.81 21.07 -8.78
C TYR A 20 1.89 19.90 -7.79
N LYS A 21 2.58 20.06 -6.67
CA LYS A 21 2.58 19.06 -5.60
C LYS A 21 1.19 18.84 -5.00
N ASP A 22 0.41 19.90 -4.85
CA ASP A 22 -0.96 19.80 -4.35
C ASP A 22 -1.89 19.14 -5.36
N LEU A 23 -1.69 19.40 -6.66
CA LEU A 23 -2.40 18.72 -7.73
C LEU A 23 -2.03 17.22 -7.79
N GLU A 24 -0.73 16.90 -7.69
CA GLU A 24 -0.25 15.52 -7.64
C GLU A 24 -0.85 14.75 -6.46
N ARG A 25 -0.86 15.34 -5.26
CA ARG A 25 -1.52 14.74 -4.08
C ARG A 25 -3.01 14.50 -4.30
N ARG A 26 -3.70 15.38 -5.06
CA ARG A 26 -5.11 15.19 -5.42
C ARG A 26 -5.29 14.02 -6.39
N ILE A 27 -4.43 13.92 -7.40
CA ILE A 27 -4.44 12.81 -8.36
C ILE A 27 -4.22 11.49 -7.63
N GLU A 28 -3.21 11.43 -6.76
CA GLU A 28 -2.90 10.24 -5.96
C GLU A 28 -4.04 9.84 -5.00
N SER A 29 -4.79 10.83 -4.49
CA SER A 29 -5.91 10.59 -3.56
C SER A 29 -7.27 10.43 -4.26
N SER A 30 -7.28 10.37 -5.58
CA SER A 30 -8.51 10.29 -6.37
C SER A 30 -8.66 8.92 -7.03
N PRO A 31 -9.88 8.38 -7.14
CA PRO A 31 -10.11 7.11 -7.82
C PRO A 31 -9.79 7.21 -9.32
N PRO A 32 -9.56 6.08 -10.00
CA PRO A 32 -9.45 6.04 -11.46
C PRO A 32 -10.68 6.66 -12.12
N GLY A 33 -10.48 7.42 -13.18
CA GLY A 33 -11.58 8.04 -13.94
C GLY A 33 -11.82 9.50 -13.59
N LEU A 34 -10.78 10.22 -13.15
CA LEU A 34 -10.84 11.68 -13.02
C LEU A 34 -11.22 12.37 -14.32
N CYS A 35 -12.10 13.36 -14.21
CA CYS A 35 -12.40 14.25 -15.32
C CYS A 35 -11.26 15.25 -15.54
N PRO A 36 -10.64 15.26 -16.72
CA PRO A 36 -9.58 16.21 -17.01
C PRO A 36 -10.08 17.66 -16.97
N VAL A 37 -11.34 17.92 -17.32
CA VAL A 37 -11.96 19.27 -17.26
C VAL A 37 -12.02 19.78 -15.83
N ASP A 38 -12.50 18.94 -14.87
CA ASP A 38 -12.61 19.35 -13.47
C ASP A 38 -11.25 19.51 -12.81
N MET A 39 -10.29 18.63 -13.14
CA MET A 39 -8.90 18.76 -12.68
C MET A 39 -8.27 20.08 -13.13
N THR A 40 -8.47 20.43 -14.39
CA THR A 40 -7.99 21.69 -14.95
C THR A 40 -8.66 22.89 -14.29
N ARG A 41 -9.98 22.84 -14.11
CA ARG A 41 -10.74 23.88 -13.39
C ARG A 41 -10.25 24.06 -11.96
N ALA A 42 -10.01 22.96 -11.24
CA ALA A 42 -9.50 22.98 -9.88
C ALA A 42 -8.09 23.61 -9.80
N PHE A 43 -7.23 23.30 -10.77
CA PHE A 43 -5.90 23.92 -10.84
C PHE A 43 -5.97 25.42 -11.09
N ILE A 44 -6.84 25.87 -11.99
CA ILE A 44 -7.07 27.31 -12.24
C ILE A 44 -7.57 28.02 -10.97
N GLU A 45 -8.45 27.40 -10.20
CA GLU A 45 -8.93 27.95 -8.93
C GLU A 45 -7.79 28.08 -7.91
N MET A 46 -6.90 27.09 -7.82
CA MET A 46 -5.71 27.17 -6.99
C MET A 46 -4.77 28.31 -7.43
N CYS A 47 -4.49 28.42 -8.72
CA CYS A 47 -3.69 29.52 -9.27
C CYS A 47 -4.33 30.89 -9.00
N GLN A 48 -5.64 31.00 -9.09
CA GLN A 48 -6.38 32.23 -8.80
C GLN A 48 -6.21 32.67 -7.35
N THR A 49 -6.28 31.72 -6.39
CA THR A 49 -6.11 32.04 -4.96
C THR A 49 -4.69 32.47 -4.62
N GLN A 50 -3.69 32.05 -5.38
CA GLN A 50 -2.29 32.42 -5.20
C GLN A 50 -1.85 33.62 -6.06
N SER A 51 -2.71 34.07 -6.98
CA SER A 51 -2.41 35.19 -7.84
C SER A 51 -2.30 36.52 -7.05
N CYS A 52 -1.26 37.30 -7.32
CA CYS A 52 -1.10 38.63 -6.74
C CYS A 52 -2.08 39.67 -7.33
N GLY A 53 -2.84 39.34 -8.40
CA GLY A 53 -3.79 40.22 -9.06
C GLY A 53 -3.20 41.41 -9.82
N LYS A 54 -1.87 41.53 -9.96
CA LYS A 54 -1.18 42.65 -10.59
C LYS A 54 -1.47 42.74 -12.09
N CYS A 55 -1.24 41.68 -12.83
CA CYS A 55 -1.42 41.67 -14.29
C CYS A 55 -2.86 41.29 -14.67
N THR A 56 -3.31 41.82 -15.81
CA THR A 56 -4.66 41.57 -16.33
C THR A 56 -4.90 40.09 -16.66
N PRO A 57 -3.96 39.35 -17.27
CA PRO A 57 -4.15 37.92 -17.53
C PRO A 57 -4.50 37.11 -16.29
N CYS A 58 -3.84 37.30 -15.15
CA CYS A 58 -4.22 36.64 -13.91
C CYS A 58 -5.52 37.18 -13.33
N ARG A 59 -5.64 38.52 -13.18
CA ARG A 59 -6.76 39.15 -12.47
C ARG A 59 -8.12 38.89 -13.15
N VAL A 60 -8.16 38.93 -14.48
CA VAL A 60 -9.39 38.78 -15.27
C VAL A 60 -9.43 37.43 -15.97
N GLY A 61 -8.31 37.03 -16.60
CA GLY A 61 -8.25 35.85 -17.43
C GLY A 61 -8.46 34.55 -16.66
N LEU A 62 -7.84 34.37 -15.49
CA LEU A 62 -8.05 33.15 -14.69
C LEU A 62 -9.51 33.03 -14.20
N TRP A 63 -10.15 34.16 -13.87
CA TRP A 63 -11.56 34.15 -13.51
C TRP A 63 -12.45 33.72 -14.69
N GLN A 64 -12.19 34.25 -15.89
CA GLN A 64 -12.92 33.86 -17.10
C GLN A 64 -12.68 32.40 -17.47
N LEU A 65 -11.43 31.91 -17.44
CA LEU A 65 -11.11 30.49 -17.69
C LEU A 65 -11.86 29.57 -16.73
N LYS A 66 -11.87 29.90 -15.44
CA LYS A 66 -12.60 29.15 -14.42
C LYS A 66 -14.10 29.06 -14.76
N ASN A 67 -14.70 30.18 -15.16
CA ASN A 67 -16.13 30.21 -15.53
C ASN A 67 -16.41 29.37 -16.77
N LEU A 68 -15.62 29.51 -17.84
CA LEU A 68 -15.77 28.73 -19.07
C LEU A 68 -15.59 27.23 -18.81
N LEU A 69 -14.62 26.82 -18.01
CA LEU A 69 -14.45 25.43 -17.59
C LEU A 69 -15.63 24.95 -16.73
N THR A 70 -16.22 25.82 -15.92
CA THR A 70 -17.43 25.52 -15.15
C THR A 70 -18.63 25.34 -16.07
N ASP A 71 -18.75 26.13 -17.13
CA ASP A 71 -19.80 25.97 -18.15
C ASP A 71 -19.69 24.63 -18.88
N VAL A 72 -18.45 24.18 -19.18
CA VAL A 72 -18.21 22.83 -19.73
C VAL A 72 -18.69 21.76 -18.75
N MET A 73 -18.36 21.89 -17.46
CA MET A 73 -18.79 20.94 -16.43
C MET A 73 -20.30 20.88 -16.23
N ASN A 74 -20.97 22.02 -16.34
CA ASN A 74 -22.42 22.14 -16.16
C ASN A 74 -23.22 21.83 -17.44
N GLY A 75 -22.54 21.61 -18.57
CA GLY A 75 -23.18 21.31 -19.86
C GLY A 75 -23.85 22.51 -20.53
N THR A 76 -23.47 23.73 -20.16
CA THR A 76 -23.93 24.97 -20.79
C THR A 76 -22.97 25.49 -21.87
N ALA A 77 -21.82 24.86 -22.02
CA ALA A 77 -20.81 25.21 -23.02
C ALA A 77 -21.18 24.72 -24.41
N THR A 78 -20.65 25.40 -25.44
CA THR A 78 -20.71 25.01 -26.86
C THR A 78 -19.31 24.65 -27.37
N MET A 79 -19.21 24.15 -28.59
CA MET A 79 -17.92 23.91 -29.23
C MET A 79 -17.09 25.19 -29.36
N GLU A 80 -17.73 26.33 -29.64
CA GLU A 80 -17.10 27.67 -29.67
C GLU A 80 -16.53 28.05 -28.29
N THR A 81 -17.13 27.58 -27.21
CA THR A 81 -16.59 27.76 -25.84
C THR A 81 -15.25 27.09 -25.68
N LEU A 82 -15.03 25.90 -26.26
CA LEU A 82 -13.74 25.22 -26.22
C LEU A 82 -12.64 26.00 -26.98
N ASP A 83 -12.99 26.58 -28.14
CA ASP A 83 -12.07 27.40 -28.91
C ASP A 83 -11.72 28.71 -28.18
N LEU A 84 -12.68 29.27 -27.45
CA LEU A 84 -12.46 30.43 -26.58
C LEU A 84 -11.56 30.09 -25.41
N ILE A 85 -11.73 28.92 -24.77
CA ILE A 85 -10.83 28.43 -23.69
C ILE A 85 -9.40 28.33 -24.22
N ASP A 86 -9.21 27.76 -25.40
CA ASP A 86 -7.89 27.60 -26.00
C ASP A 86 -7.22 28.98 -26.23
N THR A 87 -7.90 29.88 -26.93
CA THR A 87 -7.41 31.24 -27.23
C THR A 87 -7.10 32.02 -25.96
N LEU A 88 -7.98 31.95 -24.95
CA LEU A 88 -7.80 32.65 -23.70
C LEU A 88 -6.63 32.06 -22.88
N SER A 89 -6.48 30.75 -22.88
CA SER A 89 -5.37 30.07 -22.19
C SER A 89 -4.01 30.45 -22.77
N GLU A 90 -3.91 30.56 -24.10
CA GLU A 90 -2.71 31.02 -24.79
C GLU A 90 -2.43 32.50 -24.50
N SER A 91 -3.43 33.35 -24.53
CA SER A 91 -3.30 34.78 -24.18
C SER A 91 -2.82 34.99 -22.74
N ILE A 92 -3.30 34.19 -21.79
CA ILE A 92 -2.84 34.22 -20.40
C ILE A 92 -1.40 33.76 -20.29
N ARG A 93 -1.06 32.65 -20.95
CA ARG A 93 0.31 32.13 -20.98
C ARG A 93 1.32 33.18 -21.46
N GLU A 94 1.02 33.84 -22.58
CA GLU A 94 1.93 34.78 -23.21
C GLU A 94 1.95 36.16 -22.53
N GLY A 95 0.81 36.59 -22.01
CA GLY A 95 0.64 37.92 -21.41
C GLY A 95 0.94 38.03 -19.92
N SER A 96 1.23 36.92 -19.23
CA SER A 96 1.45 36.92 -17.79
C SER A 96 2.85 37.37 -17.40
N ASP A 97 2.94 38.18 -16.31
CA ASP A 97 4.20 38.73 -15.81
C ASP A 97 5.02 37.74 -14.98
N CYS A 98 4.46 36.59 -14.59
CA CYS A 98 5.09 35.64 -13.67
C CYS A 98 4.66 34.18 -13.95
N PRO A 99 5.39 33.19 -13.39
CA PRO A 99 5.11 31.77 -13.60
C PRO A 99 3.68 31.33 -13.29
N ILE A 100 2.99 31.92 -12.30
CA ILE A 100 1.63 31.51 -11.90
C ILE A 100 0.65 31.60 -13.08
N GLY A 101 0.63 32.72 -13.77
CA GLY A 101 -0.26 32.90 -14.93
C GLY A 101 0.21 32.10 -16.14
N TYR A 102 1.53 32.06 -16.39
CA TYR A 102 2.12 31.27 -17.46
C TYR A 102 1.72 29.78 -17.33
N GLU A 103 1.95 29.18 -16.17
CA GLU A 103 1.65 27.76 -15.92
C GLU A 103 0.15 27.49 -15.91
N ALA A 104 -0.66 28.43 -15.39
CA ALA A 104 -2.12 28.30 -15.47
C ALA A 104 -2.61 28.21 -16.93
N GLY A 105 -2.14 29.11 -17.79
CA GLY A 105 -2.47 29.07 -19.21
C GLY A 105 -1.93 27.83 -19.91
N ALA A 106 -0.66 27.45 -19.65
CA ALA A 106 -0.03 26.26 -20.20
C ALA A 106 -0.76 24.96 -19.83
N MET A 107 -1.20 24.84 -18.57
CA MET A 107 -1.95 23.67 -18.09
C MET A 107 -3.30 23.51 -18.80
N VAL A 108 -4.06 24.61 -18.96
CA VAL A 108 -5.35 24.57 -19.68
C VAL A 108 -5.16 24.20 -21.13
N HIS A 109 -4.22 24.85 -21.81
CA HIS A 109 -3.91 24.56 -23.22
C HIS A 109 -3.50 23.10 -23.43
N LYS A 110 -2.62 22.58 -22.56
CA LYS A 110 -2.20 21.19 -22.59
C LYS A 110 -3.36 20.23 -22.34
N SER A 111 -4.15 20.47 -21.28
CA SER A 111 -5.31 19.64 -20.94
C SER A 111 -6.33 19.57 -22.06
N LEU A 112 -6.68 20.72 -22.62
CA LEU A 112 -7.63 20.78 -23.74
C LEU A 112 -7.14 20.04 -24.97
N ARG A 113 -5.84 20.10 -25.28
CA ARG A 113 -5.24 19.40 -26.42
C ARG A 113 -5.14 17.89 -26.17
N ASP A 114 -4.62 17.50 -25.02
CA ASP A 114 -4.29 16.09 -24.73
C ASP A 114 -5.55 15.27 -24.36
N CYS A 115 -6.63 15.92 -23.89
CA CYS A 115 -7.91 15.32 -23.50
C CYS A 115 -9.08 15.92 -24.29
N ARG A 116 -8.89 16.32 -25.55
CA ARG A 116 -9.88 17.02 -26.37
C ARG A 116 -11.22 16.27 -26.41
N GLU A 117 -11.19 14.96 -26.53
CA GLU A 117 -12.38 14.12 -26.59
C GLU A 117 -13.25 14.23 -25.32
N ASP A 118 -12.63 14.30 -24.15
CA ASP A 118 -13.34 14.47 -22.88
C ASP A 118 -14.10 15.81 -22.82
N TYR A 119 -13.46 16.89 -23.27
CA TYR A 119 -14.09 18.21 -23.32
C TYR A 119 -15.27 18.24 -24.30
N GLU A 120 -15.10 17.68 -25.49
CA GLU A 120 -16.15 17.59 -26.50
C GLU A 120 -17.31 16.71 -26.05
N GLU A 121 -17.02 15.61 -25.32
CA GLU A 121 -18.05 14.74 -24.78
C GLU A 121 -18.90 15.46 -23.73
N HIS A 122 -18.30 16.28 -22.86
CA HIS A 122 -19.05 17.13 -21.93
C HIS A 122 -20.00 18.07 -22.65
N VAL A 123 -19.54 18.69 -23.74
CA VAL A 123 -20.36 19.60 -24.55
C VAL A 123 -21.49 18.83 -25.25
N ARG A 124 -21.21 17.66 -25.86
CA ARG A 124 -22.21 16.86 -26.59
C ARG A 124 -23.28 16.29 -25.66
N GLN A 125 -22.88 15.82 -24.47
CA GLN A 125 -23.80 15.21 -23.50
C GLN A 125 -24.53 16.23 -22.63
N GLY A 126 -24.12 17.50 -22.67
CA GLY A 126 -24.65 18.53 -21.79
C GLY A 126 -24.44 18.28 -20.31
N ARG A 127 -23.46 17.47 -19.97
CA ARG A 127 -23.09 17.11 -18.58
C ARG A 127 -21.75 16.43 -18.53
N CYS A 128 -21.13 16.43 -17.35
CA CYS A 128 -19.98 15.57 -17.09
C CYS A 128 -20.41 14.09 -17.14
N THR A 129 -19.75 13.30 -17.99
CA THR A 129 -19.97 11.85 -18.13
C THR A 129 -19.09 11.03 -17.21
N CYS A 130 -18.05 11.64 -16.64
CA CYS A 130 -17.24 11.00 -15.62
C CYS A 130 -18.12 10.73 -14.40
N HIS A 131 -18.27 9.45 -14.05
CA HIS A 131 -19.02 9.05 -12.86
C HIS A 131 -18.25 9.46 -11.59
N TYR A 132 -18.48 10.68 -11.11
CA TYR A 132 -17.95 11.13 -9.85
C TYR A 132 -18.70 10.50 -8.69
N THR A 133 -18.11 9.49 -8.13
CA THR A 133 -18.15 9.35 -6.69
C THR A 133 -17.09 10.29 -6.13
N GLN A 134 -17.44 11.16 -5.21
CA GLN A 134 -16.44 12.00 -4.56
C GLN A 134 -15.31 11.13 -4.04
N PRO A 135 -14.03 11.49 -4.29
CA PRO A 135 -12.92 10.75 -3.72
C PRO A 135 -13.00 10.81 -2.20
N VAL A 136 -13.21 9.67 -1.59
CA VAL A 136 -13.16 9.49 -0.14
C VAL A 136 -11.70 9.23 0.22
N PRO A 137 -11.01 10.13 0.95
CA PRO A 137 -9.55 10.05 1.11
C PRO A 137 -9.06 8.71 1.65
N CYS A 138 -9.75 8.13 2.63
CA CYS A 138 -9.37 6.82 3.18
C CYS A 138 -9.55 5.67 2.17
N VAL A 139 -10.56 5.73 1.31
CA VAL A 139 -10.77 4.74 0.23
C VAL A 139 -9.70 4.90 -0.84
N SER A 140 -9.44 6.14 -1.28
CA SER A 140 -8.46 6.43 -2.33
C SER A 140 -7.02 6.08 -1.94
N LEU A 141 -6.66 6.24 -0.66
CA LEU A 141 -5.34 5.84 -0.15
C LEU A 141 -5.23 4.36 0.20
N CYS A 142 -6.35 3.66 0.32
CA CYS A 142 -6.32 2.21 0.44
C CYS A 142 -5.92 1.63 -0.92
N PRO A 143 -4.78 0.92 -1.06
CA PRO A 143 -4.40 0.34 -2.34
C PRO A 143 -5.48 -0.55 -2.97
N ALA A 144 -6.25 -1.27 -2.14
CA ALA A 144 -7.35 -2.13 -2.59
C ALA A 144 -8.69 -1.41 -2.74
N HIS A 145 -8.77 -0.11 -2.45
CA HIS A 145 -9.98 0.72 -2.53
C HIS A 145 -11.18 0.16 -1.73
N VAL A 146 -10.91 -0.40 -0.54
CA VAL A 146 -11.96 -0.93 0.34
C VAL A 146 -12.93 0.18 0.74
N ASP A 147 -14.24 -0.11 0.75
CA ASP A 147 -15.27 0.83 1.24
C ASP A 147 -15.15 1.01 2.75
N ILE A 148 -14.23 1.88 3.16
CA ILE A 148 -13.89 2.12 4.56
C ILE A 148 -15.04 2.79 5.32
N PRO A 149 -15.68 3.88 4.84
CA PRO A 149 -16.81 4.47 5.55
C PRO A 149 -17.98 3.50 5.72
N GLY A 150 -18.21 2.64 4.72
CA GLY A 150 -19.27 1.65 4.76
C GLY A 150 -19.05 0.63 5.88
N TYR A 151 -17.89 -0.04 5.94
CA TYR A 151 -17.67 -1.02 7.00
C TYR A 151 -17.52 -0.39 8.38
N ILE A 152 -17.04 0.85 8.52
CA ILE A 152 -17.02 1.58 9.78
C ILE A 152 -18.44 1.80 10.29
N ALA A 153 -19.37 2.22 9.42
CA ALA A 153 -20.76 2.42 9.77
C ALA A 153 -21.42 1.10 10.24
N LEU A 154 -21.20 0.02 9.51
CA LEU A 154 -21.70 -1.31 9.87
C LEU A 154 -21.14 -1.81 11.19
N THR A 155 -19.85 -1.61 11.43
CA THR A 155 -19.19 -1.97 12.70
C THR A 155 -19.80 -1.18 13.88
N GLY A 156 -20.06 0.11 13.69
CA GLY A 156 -20.69 0.96 14.70
C GLY A 156 -22.12 0.57 15.07
N GLU A 157 -22.83 -0.12 14.18
CA GLU A 157 -24.16 -0.69 14.42
C GLU A 157 -24.13 -2.16 14.91
N GLY A 158 -22.95 -2.74 15.13
CA GLY A 158 -22.79 -4.13 15.52
C GLY A 158 -23.06 -5.13 14.38
N ARG A 159 -23.16 -4.67 13.13
CA ARG A 159 -23.37 -5.49 11.93
C ARG A 159 -22.04 -6.03 11.40
N TYR A 160 -21.30 -6.74 12.24
CA TYR A 160 -19.94 -7.18 11.95
C TYR A 160 -19.85 -8.11 10.75
N ALA A 161 -20.79 -9.04 10.60
CA ALA A 161 -20.83 -9.96 9.46
C ALA A 161 -21.01 -9.20 8.13
N ASP A 162 -21.85 -8.17 8.10
CA ASP A 162 -22.06 -7.34 6.91
C ASP A 162 -20.82 -6.48 6.61
N ALA A 163 -20.12 -6.00 7.65
CA ALA A 163 -18.85 -5.31 7.49
C ALA A 163 -17.81 -6.22 6.82
N ILE A 164 -17.70 -7.48 7.22
CA ILE A 164 -16.80 -8.45 6.60
C ILE A 164 -17.20 -8.77 5.16
N ARG A 165 -18.51 -8.92 4.85
CA ARG A 165 -18.98 -9.10 3.46
C ARG A 165 -18.56 -7.92 2.58
N LEU A 166 -18.76 -6.70 3.07
CA LEU A 166 -18.40 -5.49 2.35
C LEU A 166 -16.88 -5.40 2.13
N ILE A 167 -16.06 -5.72 3.13
CA ILE A 167 -14.60 -5.72 3.00
C ILE A 167 -14.14 -6.77 1.97
N ARG A 168 -14.71 -7.98 1.99
CA ARG A 168 -14.34 -9.09 1.09
C ARG A 168 -14.59 -8.80 -0.39
N LYS A 169 -15.44 -7.85 -0.73
CA LYS A 169 -15.58 -7.36 -2.11
C LYS A 169 -14.23 -6.85 -2.67
N ASP A 170 -13.42 -6.19 -1.83
CA ASP A 170 -12.18 -5.54 -2.25
C ASP A 170 -10.92 -6.13 -1.59
N ASN A 171 -11.09 -6.93 -0.53
CA ASN A 171 -9.99 -7.51 0.25
C ASN A 171 -10.42 -8.86 0.86
N PRO A 172 -9.92 -10.00 0.33
CA PRO A 172 -10.27 -11.33 0.83
C PRO A 172 -9.58 -11.70 2.16
N PHE A 173 -8.72 -10.82 2.70
CA PHE A 173 -8.00 -10.99 3.96
C PHE A 173 -8.42 -9.96 5.02
N PRO A 174 -9.72 -9.84 5.37
CA PRO A 174 -10.17 -8.85 6.35
C PRO A 174 -9.55 -9.06 7.73
N THR A 175 -9.49 -10.30 8.21
CA THR A 175 -8.94 -10.67 9.52
C THR A 175 -7.44 -10.36 9.56
N THR A 176 -6.66 -10.89 8.63
CA THR A 176 -5.22 -10.62 8.50
C THR A 176 -4.91 -9.14 8.46
N CYS A 177 -5.63 -8.36 7.63
CA CYS A 177 -5.43 -6.91 7.53
C CYS A 177 -5.91 -6.16 8.78
N GLY A 178 -6.79 -6.73 9.59
CA GLY A 178 -7.14 -6.21 10.91
C GLY A 178 -5.96 -6.23 11.88
N PHE A 179 -5.12 -7.27 11.81
CA PHE A 179 -3.93 -7.42 12.64
C PHE A 179 -2.73 -6.62 12.16
N ILE A 180 -2.39 -6.69 10.85
CA ILE A 180 -1.06 -6.29 10.37
C ILE A 180 -1.03 -5.22 9.27
N CYS A 181 -2.17 -4.66 8.87
CA CYS A 181 -2.18 -3.62 7.86
C CYS A 181 -1.46 -2.36 8.35
N GLU A 182 -0.58 -1.78 7.52
CA GLU A 182 0.11 -0.52 7.80
C GLU A 182 -0.82 0.70 7.76
N HIS A 183 -2.11 0.51 7.53
CA HIS A 183 -3.21 1.49 7.53
C HIS A 183 -2.92 2.86 6.87
N PRO A 184 -2.41 2.92 5.62
CA PRO A 184 -2.12 4.18 4.95
C PRO A 184 -3.37 5.10 4.83
N CYS A 185 -4.56 4.52 4.88
CA CYS A 185 -5.83 5.23 4.87
C CYS A 185 -5.99 6.22 6.04
N GLU A 186 -5.39 5.98 7.20
CA GLU A 186 -5.45 6.86 8.37
C GLU A 186 -4.67 8.16 8.16
N ALA A 187 -3.56 8.13 7.40
CA ALA A 187 -2.73 9.29 7.14
C ALA A 187 -3.48 10.44 6.43
N ARG A 188 -4.51 10.12 5.66
CA ARG A 188 -5.35 11.10 4.94
C ARG A 188 -6.79 11.15 5.44
N CYS A 189 -7.06 10.56 6.59
CA CYS A 189 -8.37 10.71 7.23
C CYS A 189 -8.64 12.19 7.50
N ARG A 190 -9.78 12.71 7.01
CA ARG A 190 -10.15 14.11 7.22
C ARG A 190 -10.39 14.46 8.68
N ARG A 191 -10.59 13.45 9.52
CA ARG A 191 -10.68 13.66 10.97
C ARG A 191 -9.39 14.28 11.53
N ASN A 192 -8.22 14.05 10.90
CA ASN A 192 -6.95 14.71 11.24
C ASN A 192 -7.00 16.26 11.19
N ILE A 193 -8.01 16.84 10.50
CA ILE A 193 -8.20 18.30 10.49
C ILE A 193 -8.93 18.78 11.73
N VAL A 194 -9.66 17.88 12.40
CA VAL A 194 -10.48 18.20 13.58
C VAL A 194 -9.75 17.84 14.88
N ASP A 195 -9.25 16.62 14.95
CA ASP A 195 -8.51 16.04 16.09
C ASP A 195 -7.53 14.96 15.56
N ASP A 196 -7.85 13.67 15.68
CA ASP A 196 -7.02 12.54 15.24
C ASP A 196 -7.75 11.68 14.24
N ALA A 197 -7.02 10.99 13.35
CA ALA A 197 -7.57 10.02 12.41
C ALA A 197 -8.49 9.00 13.11
N ILE A 198 -9.44 8.47 12.39
CA ILE A 198 -10.19 7.29 12.85
C ILE A 198 -9.23 6.09 12.96
N ASN A 199 -9.34 5.30 14.01
CA ASN A 199 -8.64 4.02 14.13
C ASN A 199 -9.28 2.97 13.20
N ILE A 200 -9.00 3.14 11.89
CA ILE A 200 -9.62 2.37 10.81
C ILE A 200 -9.23 0.89 10.89
N ARG A 201 -7.96 0.61 11.21
CA ARG A 201 -7.46 -0.76 11.37
C ARG A 201 -8.11 -1.45 12.57
N GLY A 202 -8.22 -0.75 13.71
CA GLY A 202 -8.83 -1.28 14.91
C GLY A 202 -10.32 -1.63 14.71
N LEU A 203 -11.08 -0.79 14.00
CA LEU A 203 -12.48 -1.10 13.65
C LEU A 203 -12.60 -2.29 12.70
N LYS A 204 -11.67 -2.47 11.76
CA LYS A 204 -11.60 -3.67 10.91
C LYS A 204 -11.31 -4.91 11.74
N ARG A 205 -10.37 -4.83 12.69
CA ARG A 205 -10.04 -5.89 13.63
C ARG A 205 -11.27 -6.29 14.45
N MET A 206 -11.99 -5.30 15.00
CA MET A 206 -13.23 -5.50 15.74
C MET A 206 -14.28 -6.25 14.91
N ALA A 207 -14.52 -5.81 13.66
CA ALA A 207 -15.44 -6.49 12.76
C ALA A 207 -15.04 -7.95 12.55
N ALA A 208 -13.74 -8.24 12.33
CA ALA A 208 -13.25 -9.59 12.10
C ALA A 208 -13.36 -10.49 13.36
N ASP A 209 -13.11 -9.93 14.54
CA ASP A 209 -13.16 -10.70 15.80
C ASP A 209 -14.59 -11.05 16.22
N TYR A 210 -15.58 -10.23 15.86
CA TYR A 210 -16.98 -10.39 16.30
C TYR A 210 -17.96 -10.87 15.22
N ALA A 211 -17.53 -10.96 13.95
CA ALA A 211 -18.41 -11.38 12.84
C ALA A 211 -18.82 -12.85 12.88
N GLY A 212 -18.07 -13.69 13.61
CA GLY A 212 -18.22 -15.13 13.51
C GLY A 212 -17.87 -15.66 12.11
N LYS A 213 -18.36 -16.83 11.76
CA LYS A 213 -18.11 -17.40 10.43
C LYS A 213 -18.99 -16.70 9.39
N VAL A 214 -18.37 -15.98 8.46
CA VAL A 214 -19.04 -15.31 7.34
C VAL A 214 -18.73 -16.09 6.06
N PRO A 215 -19.75 -16.64 5.35
CA PRO A 215 -19.53 -17.36 4.11
C PRO A 215 -18.93 -16.43 3.03
N PRO A 216 -18.18 -16.98 2.06
CA PRO A 216 -17.74 -16.22 0.90
C PRO A 216 -18.93 -15.77 0.04
N PRO A 217 -18.74 -14.74 -0.84
CA PRO A 217 -19.74 -14.38 -1.83
C PRO A 217 -20.03 -15.54 -2.80
N GLU A 218 -21.22 -15.52 -3.41
CA GLU A 218 -21.55 -16.45 -4.46
C GLU A 218 -20.70 -16.20 -5.72
N CYS A 219 -20.25 -17.29 -6.35
CA CYS A 219 -19.49 -17.20 -7.59
C CYS A 219 -20.44 -17.01 -8.79
N ALA A 220 -19.97 -16.29 -9.80
CA ALA A 220 -20.64 -16.21 -11.09
C ALA A 220 -20.74 -17.62 -11.75
N PRO A 221 -21.65 -17.80 -12.70
CA PRO A 221 -21.74 -19.05 -13.45
C PRO A 221 -20.41 -19.46 -14.09
N SER A 222 -20.13 -20.77 -14.14
CA SER A 222 -18.87 -21.25 -14.70
C SER A 222 -18.61 -20.76 -16.12
N THR A 223 -17.46 -20.17 -16.33
CA THR A 223 -16.97 -19.74 -17.66
C THR A 223 -16.36 -20.89 -18.47
N GLY A 224 -16.10 -22.03 -17.85
CA GLY A 224 -15.35 -23.15 -18.44
C GLY A 224 -13.85 -22.90 -18.60
N LYS A 225 -13.33 -21.74 -18.14
CA LYS A 225 -11.91 -21.37 -18.21
C LYS A 225 -11.15 -21.87 -17.01
N ARG A 226 -9.92 -22.35 -17.24
CA ARG A 226 -9.00 -22.88 -16.22
C ARG A 226 -7.80 -21.96 -16.07
N ILE A 227 -7.48 -21.57 -14.85
CA ILE A 227 -6.39 -20.63 -14.56
C ILE A 227 -5.44 -21.26 -13.54
N ALA A 228 -4.14 -21.26 -13.87
CA ALA A 228 -3.07 -21.63 -12.95
C ALA A 228 -2.55 -20.39 -12.22
N VAL A 229 -2.49 -20.45 -10.90
CA VAL A 229 -1.90 -19.41 -10.06
C VAL A 229 -0.66 -19.97 -9.38
N VAL A 230 0.50 -19.39 -9.64
CA VAL A 230 1.79 -19.83 -9.10
C VAL A 230 2.14 -19.02 -7.86
N GLY A 231 2.04 -19.64 -6.70
CA GLY A 231 2.29 -19.07 -5.37
C GLY A 231 1.03 -18.92 -4.53
N GLY A 232 1.03 -19.54 -3.35
CA GLY A 232 -0.06 -19.54 -2.36
C GLY A 232 0.09 -18.47 -1.29
N GLY A 233 0.81 -17.36 -1.58
CA GLY A 233 0.88 -16.17 -0.73
C GLY A 233 -0.34 -15.26 -0.88
N PRO A 234 -0.37 -14.10 -0.18
CA PRO A 234 -1.54 -13.21 -0.20
C PRO A 234 -1.89 -12.70 -1.60
N GLY A 235 -0.90 -12.48 -2.46
CA GLY A 235 -1.13 -12.10 -3.85
C GLY A 235 -1.84 -13.19 -4.64
N GLY A 236 -1.27 -14.40 -4.71
CA GLY A 236 -1.84 -15.51 -5.47
C GLY A 236 -3.22 -15.92 -4.96
N LEU A 237 -3.40 -16.02 -3.64
CA LEU A 237 -4.69 -16.34 -3.03
C LEU A 237 -5.76 -15.27 -3.31
N SER A 238 -5.38 -13.99 -3.30
CA SER A 238 -6.32 -12.91 -3.67
C SER A 238 -6.75 -13.00 -5.13
N ALA A 239 -5.80 -13.24 -6.04
CA ALA A 239 -6.13 -13.41 -7.46
C ALA A 239 -7.02 -14.64 -7.67
N ALA A 240 -6.67 -15.78 -7.04
CA ALA A 240 -7.47 -17.00 -7.12
C ALA A 240 -8.90 -16.76 -6.61
N TYR A 241 -9.05 -16.06 -5.50
CA TYR A 241 -10.36 -15.68 -4.97
C TYR A 241 -11.20 -14.88 -5.98
N TYR A 242 -10.65 -13.79 -6.54
CA TYR A 242 -11.39 -12.97 -7.51
C TYR A 242 -11.72 -13.72 -8.78
N LEU A 243 -10.77 -14.48 -9.34
CA LEU A 243 -10.98 -15.29 -10.53
C LEU A 243 -12.04 -16.37 -10.29
N GLN A 244 -12.05 -16.98 -9.11
CA GLN A 244 -13.07 -17.97 -8.75
C GLN A 244 -14.45 -17.31 -8.62
N LEU A 245 -14.54 -16.11 -8.01
CA LEU A 245 -15.81 -15.35 -7.95
C LEU A 245 -16.32 -14.97 -9.35
N MET A 246 -15.42 -14.75 -10.31
CA MET A 246 -15.74 -14.48 -11.73
C MET A 246 -16.15 -15.77 -12.49
N GLY A 247 -16.24 -16.92 -11.85
CA GLY A 247 -16.68 -18.19 -12.45
C GLY A 247 -15.58 -18.99 -13.15
N HIS A 248 -14.31 -18.61 -13.03
CA HIS A 248 -13.18 -19.37 -13.56
C HIS A 248 -12.76 -20.48 -12.59
N GLN A 249 -12.29 -21.61 -13.12
CA GLN A 249 -11.68 -22.67 -12.33
C GLN A 249 -10.23 -22.32 -12.02
N THR A 250 -9.90 -22.07 -10.75
CA THR A 250 -8.55 -21.70 -10.34
C THR A 250 -7.84 -22.80 -9.58
N THR A 251 -6.58 -23.05 -9.96
CA THR A 251 -5.68 -23.97 -9.25
C THR A 251 -4.43 -23.20 -8.79
N VAL A 252 -4.21 -23.17 -7.48
CA VAL A 252 -3.03 -22.56 -6.87
C VAL A 252 -1.93 -23.62 -6.71
N PHE A 253 -0.76 -23.37 -7.27
CA PHE A 253 0.44 -24.19 -7.09
C PHE A 253 1.33 -23.57 -6.01
N GLU A 254 1.51 -24.29 -4.90
CA GLU A 254 2.32 -23.85 -3.78
C GLU A 254 3.49 -24.81 -3.53
N MET A 255 4.69 -24.28 -3.41
CA MET A 255 5.90 -25.09 -3.16
C MET A 255 6.03 -25.56 -1.71
N LEU A 256 5.45 -24.81 -0.77
CA LEU A 256 5.51 -25.09 0.66
C LEU A 256 4.29 -25.93 1.11
N PRO A 257 4.35 -26.57 2.29
CA PRO A 257 3.27 -27.45 2.75
C PRO A 257 2.01 -26.72 3.22
N LYS A 258 2.07 -25.40 3.41
CA LYS A 258 0.93 -24.60 3.89
C LYS A 258 0.80 -23.30 3.11
N LEU A 259 -0.45 -22.87 2.90
CA LEU A 259 -0.77 -21.57 2.29
C LEU A 259 -0.47 -20.38 3.21
N GLY A 260 -0.39 -19.19 2.61
CA GLY A 260 -0.23 -17.91 3.31
C GLY A 260 1.07 -17.19 2.97
N GLY A 261 2.07 -17.85 2.37
CA GLY A 261 3.34 -17.23 2.00
C GLY A 261 3.98 -16.48 3.17
N MET A 262 4.45 -15.26 2.95
CA MET A 262 5.11 -14.45 3.99
C MET A 262 4.20 -14.10 5.18
N LEU A 263 2.88 -14.15 5.05
CA LEU A 263 1.97 -13.98 6.20
C LEU A 263 2.12 -15.12 7.22
N ARG A 264 2.37 -16.33 6.73
CA ARG A 264 2.59 -17.50 7.57
C ARG A 264 4.04 -17.66 8.01
N TYR A 265 4.95 -17.52 7.05
CA TYR A 265 6.36 -17.88 7.23
C TYR A 265 7.25 -16.71 7.65
N GLY A 266 6.78 -15.47 7.50
CA GLY A 266 7.56 -14.28 7.83
C GLY A 266 7.02 -13.47 9.00
N ILE A 267 5.73 -13.53 9.30
CA ILE A 267 5.13 -12.76 10.40
C ILE A 267 4.97 -13.65 11.64
N PRO A 268 5.50 -13.24 12.80
CA PRO A 268 5.40 -14.02 14.03
C PRO A 268 3.95 -14.19 14.52
N ASN A 269 3.70 -15.29 15.26
CA ASN A 269 2.37 -15.62 15.78
C ASN A 269 1.80 -14.54 16.71
N TYR A 270 2.63 -13.90 17.51
CA TYR A 270 2.21 -12.83 18.42
C TYR A 270 1.68 -11.56 17.71
N ARG A 271 2.03 -11.35 16.41
CA ARG A 271 1.47 -10.27 15.58
C ARG A 271 0.31 -10.74 14.71
N LEU A 272 0.41 -11.94 14.15
CA LEU A 272 -0.63 -12.55 13.32
C LEU A 272 -0.79 -14.01 13.75
N PRO A 273 -1.75 -14.31 14.66
CA PRO A 273 -2.07 -15.67 15.02
C PRO A 273 -2.42 -16.51 13.80
N LYS A 274 -1.87 -17.72 13.72
CA LYS A 274 -1.98 -18.54 12.50
C LYS A 274 -3.38 -19.10 12.28
N ASP A 275 -4.13 -19.35 13.34
CA ASP A 275 -5.54 -19.68 13.29
C ASP A 275 -6.39 -18.56 12.67
N ARG A 276 -6.06 -17.29 12.98
CA ARG A 276 -6.73 -16.13 12.42
C ARG A 276 -6.42 -15.93 10.93
N LEU A 277 -5.19 -16.23 10.50
CA LEU A 277 -4.82 -16.28 9.08
C LEU A 277 -5.58 -17.41 8.36
N ASP A 278 -5.71 -18.57 9.00
CA ASP A 278 -6.39 -19.74 8.44
C ASP A 278 -7.89 -19.47 8.22
N GLU A 279 -8.54 -18.62 9.01
CA GLU A 279 -9.92 -18.20 8.76
C GLU A 279 -10.09 -17.49 7.41
N ASP A 280 -9.20 -16.54 7.08
CA ASP A 280 -9.24 -15.86 5.78
C ASP A 280 -8.93 -16.84 4.62
N ILE A 281 -7.91 -17.69 4.79
CA ILE A 281 -7.55 -18.70 3.79
C ILE A 281 -8.69 -19.68 3.56
N GLN A 282 -9.33 -20.17 4.62
CA GLN A 282 -10.45 -21.09 4.52
C GLN A 282 -11.64 -20.46 3.78
N ALA A 283 -11.93 -19.18 4.02
CA ALA A 283 -12.98 -18.48 3.28
C ALA A 283 -12.66 -18.34 1.78
N ILE A 284 -11.38 -18.19 1.42
CA ILE A 284 -10.94 -18.21 0.03
C ILE A 284 -11.14 -19.61 -0.58
N LEU A 285 -10.74 -20.66 0.12
CA LEU A 285 -10.88 -22.05 -0.36
C LEU A 285 -12.35 -22.48 -0.48
N GLU A 286 -13.22 -21.98 0.38
CA GLU A 286 -14.67 -22.23 0.32
C GLU A 286 -15.33 -21.67 -0.95
N THR A 287 -14.69 -20.79 -1.72
CA THR A 287 -15.15 -20.40 -3.08
C THR A 287 -14.96 -21.49 -4.12
N GLY A 288 -14.19 -22.54 -3.85
CA GLY A 288 -13.90 -23.64 -4.78
C GLY A 288 -12.49 -23.62 -5.38
N VAL A 289 -11.60 -22.72 -4.91
CA VAL A 289 -10.18 -22.69 -5.31
C VAL A 289 -9.51 -24.02 -4.99
N GLN A 290 -8.86 -24.62 -5.99
CA GLN A 290 -8.07 -25.84 -5.85
C GLN A 290 -6.62 -25.52 -5.50
N VAL A 291 -5.93 -26.44 -4.79
CA VAL A 291 -4.53 -26.25 -4.37
C VAL A 291 -3.70 -27.49 -4.61
N GLU A 292 -2.54 -27.31 -5.23
CA GLU A 292 -1.50 -28.32 -5.45
C GLU A 292 -0.26 -27.94 -4.60
N PHE A 293 -0.02 -28.68 -3.52
CA PHE A 293 1.13 -28.47 -2.64
C PHE A 293 2.39 -29.18 -3.10
N GLY A 294 3.56 -28.69 -2.65
CA GLY A 294 4.86 -29.28 -2.93
C GLY A 294 5.26 -29.19 -4.40
N LYS A 295 4.71 -28.22 -5.14
CA LYS A 295 4.95 -28.02 -6.57
C LYS A 295 5.74 -26.73 -6.79
N ARG A 296 7.00 -26.86 -7.15
CA ARG A 296 7.85 -25.72 -7.51
C ARG A 296 7.82 -25.50 -9.01
N ILE A 297 7.14 -24.45 -9.45
CA ILE A 297 7.07 -24.10 -10.86
C ILE A 297 8.43 -23.59 -11.34
N GLY A 298 8.84 -24.06 -12.53
CA GLY A 298 10.19 -23.87 -13.08
C GLY A 298 11.14 -25.02 -12.77
N LYS A 299 10.82 -25.86 -11.76
CA LYS A 299 11.60 -27.06 -11.42
C LYS A 299 10.80 -28.35 -11.61
N ASP A 300 9.67 -28.50 -10.92
CA ASP A 300 8.84 -29.70 -10.98
C ASP A 300 7.86 -29.66 -12.15
N ILE A 301 7.33 -28.47 -12.45
CA ILE A 301 6.38 -28.18 -13.53
C ILE A 301 6.88 -26.94 -14.29
N THR A 302 6.90 -26.99 -15.63
CA THR A 302 7.33 -25.86 -16.45
C THR A 302 6.18 -24.88 -16.72
N ILE A 303 6.50 -23.60 -17.00
CA ILE A 303 5.50 -22.62 -17.47
C ILE A 303 4.86 -23.09 -18.79
N GLN A 304 5.64 -23.73 -19.67
CA GLN A 304 5.12 -24.27 -20.92
C GLN A 304 4.06 -25.35 -20.71
N SER A 305 4.26 -26.27 -19.76
CA SER A 305 3.24 -27.29 -19.45
C SER A 305 1.98 -26.65 -18.87
N LEU A 306 2.09 -25.68 -17.98
CA LEU A 306 0.94 -24.96 -17.47
C LEU A 306 0.14 -24.25 -18.58
N ARG A 307 0.83 -23.62 -19.54
CA ARG A 307 0.19 -22.97 -20.71
C ARG A 307 -0.53 -23.96 -21.66
N GLN A 308 -0.18 -25.22 -21.65
CA GLN A 308 -0.87 -26.25 -22.43
C GLN A 308 -2.14 -26.74 -21.72
N GLU A 309 -2.17 -26.69 -20.41
CA GLU A 309 -3.26 -27.23 -19.60
C GLU A 309 -4.25 -26.15 -19.13
N TYR A 310 -3.82 -24.89 -19.04
CA TYR A 310 -4.60 -23.77 -18.53
C TYR A 310 -4.78 -22.67 -19.56
N ASP A 311 -5.92 -21.98 -19.55
CA ASP A 311 -6.23 -20.86 -20.44
C ASP A 311 -5.42 -19.60 -20.10
N ALA A 312 -5.03 -19.44 -18.82
CA ALA A 312 -4.11 -18.40 -18.36
C ALA A 312 -3.26 -18.87 -17.18
N VAL A 313 -2.08 -18.26 -17.01
CA VAL A 313 -1.14 -18.54 -15.92
C VAL A 313 -0.78 -17.23 -15.24
N LEU A 314 -0.96 -17.15 -13.92
CA LEU A 314 -0.54 -16.02 -13.09
C LEU A 314 0.69 -16.40 -12.26
N ILE A 315 1.78 -15.63 -12.36
CA ILE A 315 2.97 -15.73 -11.52
C ILE A 315 2.85 -14.75 -10.36
N SER A 316 2.76 -15.27 -9.12
CA SER A 316 2.62 -14.48 -7.89
C SER A 316 3.47 -15.07 -6.75
N ILE A 317 4.76 -15.28 -7.05
CA ILE A 317 5.73 -15.97 -6.17
C ILE A 317 6.25 -15.10 -5.01
N GLY A 318 5.89 -13.82 -4.98
CA GLY A 318 6.33 -12.91 -3.94
C GLY A 318 7.83 -12.59 -3.97
N ALA A 319 8.37 -12.22 -2.79
CA ALA A 319 9.79 -11.99 -2.54
C ALA A 319 10.13 -12.68 -1.21
N SER A 320 10.80 -13.82 -1.25
CA SER A 320 11.00 -14.71 -0.10
C SER A 320 12.45 -15.12 0.13
N THR A 321 13.40 -14.53 -0.61
CA THR A 321 14.84 -14.74 -0.45
C THR A 321 15.50 -13.50 0.17
N ASP A 322 16.73 -13.65 0.59
CA ASP A 322 17.44 -12.66 1.39
C ASP A 322 18.38 -11.80 0.58
N LYS A 323 18.49 -10.54 0.97
CA LYS A 323 19.60 -9.69 0.55
C LYS A 323 20.81 -9.90 1.44
N LYS A 324 21.95 -10.06 0.81
CA LYS A 324 23.23 -10.18 1.49
C LYS A 324 23.81 -8.81 1.83
N LEU A 325 24.63 -8.77 2.91
CA LEU A 325 25.33 -7.56 3.34
C LEU A 325 26.44 -7.15 2.39
N GLY A 326 27.12 -8.13 1.78
CA GLY A 326 28.29 -7.92 0.92
C GLY A 326 29.52 -7.46 1.70
N ILE A 327 29.67 -7.88 2.96
CA ILE A 327 30.80 -7.55 3.83
C ILE A 327 31.58 -8.80 4.20
N GLU A 328 32.82 -8.62 4.66
CA GLU A 328 33.70 -9.71 5.14
C GLU A 328 33.06 -10.42 6.32
N GLY A 329 33.11 -11.75 6.32
CA GLY A 329 32.54 -12.61 7.36
C GLY A 329 31.04 -12.93 7.23
N GLU A 330 30.33 -12.48 6.20
CA GLU A 330 28.88 -12.72 6.08
C GLU A 330 28.46 -14.19 5.94
N HIS A 331 29.41 -15.11 5.71
CA HIS A 331 29.18 -16.54 5.62
C HIS A 331 29.58 -17.29 6.90
N ALA A 332 29.97 -16.59 7.97
CA ALA A 332 30.32 -17.17 9.24
C ALA A 332 29.13 -17.90 9.88
N GLU A 333 29.42 -18.96 10.65
CA GLU A 333 28.41 -19.64 11.45
C GLU A 333 27.84 -18.70 12.52
N GLY A 334 26.51 -18.62 12.62
CA GLY A 334 25.80 -17.65 13.45
C GLY A 334 25.32 -16.39 12.70
N VAL A 335 25.67 -16.23 11.39
CA VAL A 335 25.03 -15.24 10.52
C VAL A 335 23.82 -15.88 9.86
N ILE A 336 22.63 -15.39 10.17
CA ILE A 336 21.37 -15.92 9.66
C ILE A 336 20.53 -14.82 9.02
N SER A 337 19.76 -15.20 8.02
CA SER A 337 18.79 -14.32 7.41
C SER A 337 17.55 -14.15 8.29
N ALA A 338 17.00 -12.95 8.35
CA ALA A 338 15.76 -12.71 9.07
C ALA A 338 14.57 -13.51 8.48
N VAL A 339 14.54 -13.69 7.16
CA VAL A 339 13.47 -14.47 6.49
C VAL A 339 13.57 -15.95 6.88
N SER A 340 14.78 -16.53 6.83
CA SER A 340 14.99 -17.91 7.24
C SER A 340 14.72 -18.09 8.74
N PHE A 341 15.23 -17.19 9.57
CA PHE A 341 15.00 -17.19 11.02
C PHE A 341 13.51 -17.21 11.38
N LEU A 342 12.74 -16.26 10.83
CA LEU A 342 11.31 -16.16 11.13
C LEU A 342 10.52 -17.34 10.58
N ARG A 343 10.93 -17.89 9.43
CA ARG A 343 10.33 -19.11 8.86
C ARG A 343 10.59 -20.31 9.76
N ASP A 344 11.82 -20.52 10.18
CA ASP A 344 12.18 -21.66 11.03
C ASP A 344 11.43 -21.60 12.36
N VAL A 345 11.30 -20.40 12.97
CA VAL A 345 10.46 -20.20 14.16
C VAL A 345 8.98 -20.51 13.87
N GLY A 346 8.45 -20.06 12.73
CA GLY A 346 7.07 -20.34 12.31
C GLY A 346 6.81 -21.82 11.98
N GLU A 347 7.86 -22.63 11.77
CA GLU A 347 7.81 -24.08 11.53
C GLU A 347 8.19 -24.91 12.76
N ASP A 348 8.26 -24.30 13.94
CA ASP A 348 8.68 -24.95 15.19
C ASP A 348 10.14 -25.49 15.17
N LYS A 349 11.00 -24.87 14.35
CA LYS A 349 12.43 -25.19 14.20
C LYS A 349 13.31 -24.09 14.78
N SER A 350 12.91 -23.52 15.91
CA SER A 350 13.58 -22.37 16.51
C SER A 350 15.03 -22.65 16.88
N PRO A 351 15.97 -21.75 16.53
CA PRO A 351 17.33 -21.85 17.05
C PRO A 351 17.35 -21.62 18.56
N ASP A 352 18.31 -22.22 19.25
CA ASP A 352 18.55 -21.95 20.67
C ASP A 352 19.31 -20.63 20.82
N LEU A 353 18.64 -19.60 21.29
CA LEU A 353 19.22 -18.28 21.57
C LEU A 353 19.35 -18.00 23.07
N ALA A 354 19.08 -18.98 23.93
CA ALA A 354 19.11 -18.80 25.38
C ALA A 354 20.50 -18.30 25.87
N GLY A 355 20.49 -17.15 26.53
CA GLY A 355 21.69 -16.52 27.08
C GLY A 355 22.60 -15.82 26.06
N GLN A 356 22.33 -15.89 24.76
CA GLN A 356 23.13 -15.25 23.72
C GLN A 356 22.89 -13.74 23.64
N GLU A 357 23.86 -13.01 23.10
CA GLU A 357 23.74 -11.65 22.63
C GLU A 357 23.45 -11.69 21.11
N VAL A 358 22.35 -11.10 20.69
CA VAL A 358 21.86 -11.11 19.31
C VAL A 358 21.87 -9.70 18.74
N ALA A 359 22.49 -9.52 17.57
CA ALA A 359 22.41 -8.27 16.82
C ALA A 359 21.57 -8.47 15.55
N VAL A 360 20.67 -7.51 15.25
CA VAL A 360 19.85 -7.52 14.05
C VAL A 360 20.16 -6.30 13.20
N ILE A 361 20.55 -6.52 11.94
CA ILE A 361 20.88 -5.43 11.01
C ILE A 361 19.66 -5.08 10.18
N GLY A 362 19.15 -3.86 10.36
CA GLY A 362 18.01 -3.36 9.58
C GLY A 362 17.13 -2.41 10.37
N GLY A 363 16.14 -1.80 9.71
CA GLY A 363 15.23 -0.83 10.33
C GLY A 363 13.81 -0.90 9.75
N GLY A 364 13.42 -2.03 9.20
CA GLY A 364 12.06 -2.31 8.70
C GLY A 364 11.24 -3.16 9.67
N ASN A 365 9.97 -3.42 9.35
CA ASN A 365 9.08 -4.26 10.17
C ASN A 365 9.66 -5.67 10.40
N VAL A 366 10.35 -6.25 9.40
CA VAL A 366 11.02 -7.55 9.54
C VAL A 366 12.12 -7.53 10.61
N SER A 367 12.83 -6.40 10.75
CA SER A 367 13.82 -6.25 11.82
C SER A 367 13.16 -6.23 13.19
N MET A 368 12.01 -5.55 13.33
CA MET A 368 11.23 -5.52 14.57
C MET A 368 10.71 -6.91 14.92
N ASP A 369 10.21 -7.64 13.94
CA ASP A 369 9.78 -9.03 14.12
C ASP A 369 10.93 -9.94 14.56
N ALA A 370 12.11 -9.79 13.94
CA ALA A 370 13.28 -10.60 14.27
C ALA A 370 13.80 -10.34 15.70
N VAL A 371 13.93 -9.08 16.13
CA VAL A 371 14.43 -8.76 17.49
C VAL A 371 13.47 -9.19 18.57
N ARG A 372 12.15 -8.94 18.38
CA ARG A 372 11.12 -9.33 19.34
C ARG A 372 10.98 -10.86 19.43
N THR A 373 11.19 -11.57 18.31
CA THR A 373 11.25 -13.04 18.26
C THR A 373 12.50 -13.57 18.97
N ALA A 374 13.68 -13.03 18.69
CA ALA A 374 14.92 -13.43 19.36
C ALA A 374 14.84 -13.25 20.87
N LYS A 375 14.20 -12.16 21.34
CA LYS A 375 13.98 -11.92 22.76
C LYS A 375 13.11 -13.00 23.41
N ARG A 376 12.01 -13.41 22.72
CA ARG A 376 11.12 -14.50 23.16
C ARG A 376 11.80 -15.87 23.21
N LEU A 377 12.82 -16.08 22.38
CA LEU A 377 13.66 -17.28 22.38
C LEU A 377 14.75 -17.26 23.46
N GLY A 378 14.71 -16.31 24.40
CA GLY A 378 15.56 -16.29 25.57
C GLY A 378 16.93 -15.59 25.37
N ALA A 379 17.09 -14.83 24.29
CA ALA A 379 18.30 -14.04 24.10
C ALA A 379 18.51 -13.06 25.28
N LYS A 380 19.72 -13.07 25.86
CA LYS A 380 20.12 -12.24 27.00
C LYS A 380 20.07 -10.76 26.65
N LYS A 381 20.65 -10.40 25.52
CA LYS A 381 20.69 -9.05 24.99
C LYS A 381 20.32 -9.09 23.53
N VAL A 382 19.44 -8.18 23.09
CA VAL A 382 19.06 -8.04 21.69
C VAL A 382 19.21 -6.57 21.28
N SER A 383 19.91 -6.31 20.17
CA SER A 383 20.12 -4.98 19.65
C SER A 383 19.80 -4.87 18.16
N ILE A 384 19.26 -3.72 17.76
CA ILE A 384 19.10 -3.33 16.36
C ILE A 384 20.29 -2.47 15.97
N VAL A 385 20.95 -2.81 14.86
CA VAL A 385 22.01 -2.02 14.25
C VAL A 385 21.49 -1.36 12.99
N TYR A 386 21.39 -0.02 12.99
CA TYR A 386 20.81 0.71 11.89
C TYR A 386 21.68 1.90 11.46
N ARG A 387 21.96 1.99 10.16
CA ARG A 387 22.87 2.99 9.60
C ARG A 387 22.37 4.43 9.57
N ARG A 388 21.04 4.67 9.78
CA ARG A 388 20.42 5.99 9.80
C ARG A 388 19.80 6.29 11.15
N ARG A 389 19.04 7.39 11.27
CA ARG A 389 18.30 7.75 12.49
C ARG A 389 17.07 6.84 12.67
N THR A 390 16.55 6.79 13.88
CA THR A 390 15.26 6.13 14.16
C THR A 390 14.12 6.67 13.28
N ALA A 391 14.07 7.99 13.07
CA ALA A 391 13.08 8.64 12.20
C ALA A 391 13.18 8.24 10.71
N ASP A 392 14.30 7.64 10.28
CA ASP A 392 14.48 7.15 8.91
C ASP A 392 14.18 5.64 8.78
N MET A 393 13.78 4.99 9.87
CA MET A 393 13.34 3.60 9.85
C MET A 393 12.04 3.47 9.08
N THR A 394 11.90 2.37 8.35
CA THR A 394 10.67 2.05 7.59
C THR A 394 9.69 1.21 8.40
N ALA A 395 10.08 0.78 9.60
CA ALA A 395 9.17 0.14 10.54
C ALA A 395 8.13 1.14 11.05
N LEU A 396 6.94 0.64 11.37
CA LEU A 396 5.90 1.46 12.01
C LEU A 396 6.40 1.97 13.37
N PRO A 397 6.12 3.24 13.74
CA PRO A 397 6.52 3.78 15.05
C PRO A 397 6.10 2.90 16.22
N ALA A 398 4.86 2.39 16.23
CA ALA A 398 4.36 1.50 17.27
C ALA A 398 5.17 0.19 17.39
N GLU A 399 5.69 -0.36 16.28
CA GLU A 399 6.54 -1.56 16.32
C GLU A 399 7.92 -1.28 16.91
N ILE A 400 8.47 -0.08 16.65
CA ILE A 400 9.73 0.36 17.26
C ILE A 400 9.54 0.57 18.76
N GLU A 401 8.47 1.26 19.16
CA GLU A 401 8.12 1.49 20.57
C GLU A 401 7.86 0.18 21.30
N GLY A 402 7.14 -0.76 20.67
CA GLY A 402 6.90 -2.10 21.20
C GLY A 402 8.20 -2.89 21.43
N ALA A 403 9.15 -2.81 20.50
CA ALA A 403 10.46 -3.45 20.63
C ALA A 403 11.28 -2.83 21.78
N VAL A 404 11.31 -1.49 21.87
CA VAL A 404 12.00 -0.79 22.97
C VAL A 404 11.39 -1.12 24.33
N ALA A 405 10.05 -1.18 24.43
CA ALA A 405 9.35 -1.57 25.64
C ALA A 405 9.68 -3.01 26.09
N GLU A 406 9.96 -3.91 25.14
CA GLU A 406 10.42 -5.28 25.40
C GLU A 406 11.93 -5.39 25.73
N GLY A 407 12.63 -4.24 25.88
CA GLY A 407 14.03 -4.17 26.30
C GLY A 407 15.04 -4.37 25.17
N ILE A 408 14.64 -4.12 23.92
CA ILE A 408 15.56 -4.15 22.76
C ILE A 408 16.30 -2.81 22.66
N GLU A 409 17.61 -2.86 22.47
CA GLU A 409 18.47 -1.70 22.29
C GLU A 409 18.47 -1.26 20.80
N VAL A 410 18.29 0.02 20.53
CA VAL A 410 18.28 0.57 19.16
C VAL A 410 19.55 1.40 18.92
N LEU A 411 20.51 0.83 18.18
CA LEU A 411 21.79 1.44 17.83
C LEU A 411 21.72 2.08 16.46
N THR A 412 21.45 3.37 16.42
CA THR A 412 21.34 4.16 15.18
C THR A 412 22.68 4.78 14.76
N LEU A 413 22.76 5.22 13.49
CA LEU A 413 23.96 5.81 12.88
C LEU A 413 25.19 4.88 12.97
N LYS A 414 24.96 3.58 12.77
CA LYS A 414 25.95 2.51 12.79
C LYS A 414 25.84 1.69 11.51
N ALA A 415 26.81 1.85 10.60
CA ALA A 415 26.86 1.07 9.37
C ALA A 415 27.73 -0.18 9.58
N PRO A 416 27.22 -1.39 9.31
CA PRO A 416 28.04 -2.61 9.34
C PRO A 416 29.24 -2.50 8.39
N SER A 417 30.44 -2.90 8.84
CA SER A 417 31.66 -2.87 8.03
C SER A 417 32.26 -4.26 7.83
N ARG A 418 32.39 -5.08 8.86
CA ARG A 418 32.84 -6.47 8.78
C ARG A 418 32.32 -7.27 9.98
N ILE A 419 32.27 -8.59 9.83
CA ILE A 419 31.86 -9.50 10.90
C ILE A 419 33.11 -10.12 11.49
N GLU A 420 33.19 -10.11 12.82
CA GLU A 420 34.26 -10.75 13.58
C GLU A 420 33.88 -12.20 13.90
N THR A 421 34.81 -13.10 13.75
CA THR A 421 34.64 -14.52 14.05
C THR A 421 35.64 -14.99 15.09
N ASP A 422 35.27 -16.01 15.85
CA ASP A 422 36.18 -16.72 16.75
C ASP A 422 37.09 -17.70 15.97
N GLU A 423 37.97 -18.41 16.68
CA GLU A 423 38.90 -19.37 16.12
C GLU A 423 38.21 -20.56 15.41
N ASN A 424 36.91 -20.80 15.68
CA ASN A 424 36.12 -21.87 15.09
C ASN A 424 35.28 -21.40 13.89
N GLY A 425 35.32 -20.10 13.55
CA GLY A 425 34.56 -19.52 12.45
C GLY A 425 33.13 -19.10 12.83
N HIS A 426 32.78 -19.11 14.13
CA HIS A 426 31.51 -18.61 14.63
C HIS A 426 31.53 -17.09 14.83
N VAL A 427 30.41 -16.43 14.68
CA VAL A 427 30.25 -14.99 14.93
C VAL A 427 30.60 -14.69 16.40
N SER A 428 31.50 -13.73 16.62
CA SER A 428 31.81 -13.16 17.92
C SER A 428 31.40 -11.67 18.05
N GLY A 429 31.09 -11.02 16.93
CA GLY A 429 30.61 -9.67 16.91
C GLY A 429 30.54 -9.05 15.51
N ILE A 430 30.10 -7.81 15.46
CA ILE A 430 30.07 -7.03 14.24
C ILE A 430 30.76 -5.68 14.44
N TYR A 431 31.68 -5.34 13.55
CA TYR A 431 32.26 -4.01 13.48
C TYR A 431 31.32 -3.06 12.77
N VAL A 432 31.20 -1.87 13.31
CA VAL A 432 30.34 -0.82 12.75
C VAL A 432 31.10 0.49 12.61
N THR A 433 30.92 1.14 11.49
CA THR A 433 31.44 2.49 11.22
C THR A 433 30.42 3.52 11.70
N PRO A 434 30.79 4.43 12.62
CA PRO A 434 29.95 5.55 13.02
C PRO A 434 29.56 6.44 11.83
N GLN A 435 28.30 6.83 11.77
CA GLN A 435 27.73 7.61 10.67
C GLN A 435 27.28 8.99 11.12
N MET A 436 27.38 9.98 10.22
CA MET A 436 26.75 11.29 10.37
C MET A 436 25.79 11.56 9.21
N ILE A 437 24.86 12.49 9.41
CA ILE A 437 23.94 12.92 8.35
C ILE A 437 24.69 13.87 7.41
N SER A 438 24.73 13.52 6.13
CA SER A 438 25.36 14.35 5.10
C SER A 438 24.36 15.31 4.46
N LYS A 439 23.16 14.85 4.12
CA LYS A 439 22.05 15.65 3.58
C LYS A 439 20.72 14.93 3.76
N ILE A 440 19.64 15.69 3.68
CA ILE A 440 18.27 15.14 3.66
C ILE A 440 17.71 15.37 2.26
N LYS A 441 17.26 14.31 1.60
CA LYS A 441 16.57 14.35 0.31
C LYS A 441 15.25 13.62 0.45
N ASP A 442 14.14 14.25 0.04
CA ASP A 442 12.78 13.70 0.12
C ASP A 442 12.43 13.18 1.52
N GLY A 443 12.79 13.96 2.57
CA GLY A 443 12.57 13.61 3.97
C GLY A 443 13.52 12.53 4.53
N ARG A 444 14.33 11.87 3.71
CA ARG A 444 15.21 10.76 4.10
C ARG A 444 16.67 11.19 4.21
N ALA A 445 17.31 10.86 5.33
CA ALA A 445 18.71 11.20 5.54
C ALA A 445 19.65 10.32 4.69
N SER A 446 20.56 10.96 3.97
CA SER A 446 21.78 10.33 3.46
C SER A 446 22.84 10.42 4.55
N VAL A 447 23.59 9.35 4.73
CA VAL A 447 24.62 9.25 5.76
C VAL A 447 26.00 9.06 5.13
N CYS A 448 27.04 9.49 5.86
CA CYS A 448 28.44 9.25 5.53
C CYS A 448 29.22 8.94 6.82
N PRO A 449 30.38 8.27 6.73
CA PRO A 449 31.23 8.01 7.89
C PRO A 449 31.64 9.30 8.60
N THR A 450 31.73 9.24 9.94
CA THR A 450 32.21 10.37 10.76
C THR A 450 33.71 10.58 10.65
N GLY A 451 34.48 9.55 10.25
CA GLY A 451 35.93 9.49 10.31
C GLY A 451 36.46 8.93 11.63
N GLU A 452 35.60 8.58 12.56
CA GLU A 452 35.98 7.84 13.77
C GLU A 452 36.25 6.38 13.43
N GLU A 453 37.03 5.72 14.28
CA GLU A 453 37.36 4.30 14.12
C GLU A 453 36.14 3.39 14.27
N ASP A 454 36.14 2.30 13.53
CA ASP A 454 35.16 1.24 13.67
C ASP A 454 35.24 0.63 15.07
N PHE A 455 34.11 0.29 15.66
CA PHE A 455 34.10 -0.40 16.95
C PHE A 455 33.24 -1.68 16.90
N LEU A 456 33.60 -2.62 17.77
CA LEU A 456 32.95 -3.92 17.84
C LEU A 456 31.69 -3.87 18.70
N ILE A 457 30.59 -4.41 18.16
CA ILE A 457 29.38 -4.77 18.91
C ILE A 457 29.44 -6.29 19.08
N PRO A 458 29.62 -6.81 20.31
CA PRO A 458 29.68 -8.25 20.53
C PRO A 458 28.31 -8.90 20.30
N CYS A 459 28.31 -10.06 19.65
CA CYS A 459 27.13 -10.91 19.50
C CYS A 459 27.55 -12.32 19.07
N GLN A 460 26.79 -13.33 19.47
CA GLN A 460 26.98 -14.73 19.05
C GLN A 460 26.06 -15.09 17.87
N THR A 461 24.99 -14.33 17.66
CA THR A 461 24.09 -14.49 16.51
C THR A 461 23.87 -13.14 15.86
N LEU A 462 24.01 -13.08 14.54
CA LEU A 462 23.78 -11.91 13.71
C LEU A 462 22.64 -12.18 12.73
N ILE A 463 21.54 -11.44 12.86
CA ILE A 463 20.38 -11.60 11.99
C ILE A 463 20.36 -10.47 10.96
N VAL A 464 20.34 -10.82 9.67
CA VAL A 464 20.37 -9.87 8.56
C VAL A 464 18.95 -9.59 8.08
N ALA A 465 18.47 -8.32 8.21
CA ALA A 465 17.13 -7.88 7.89
C ALA A 465 17.13 -6.63 6.99
N ILE A 466 17.95 -6.63 5.93
CA ILE A 466 18.15 -5.46 5.03
C ILE A 466 17.27 -5.45 3.77
N GLY A 467 16.33 -6.37 3.68
CA GLY A 467 15.37 -6.49 2.58
C GLY A 467 15.27 -7.91 2.04
N GLN A 468 14.37 -8.06 1.08
CA GLN A 468 14.06 -9.34 0.45
C GLN A 468 14.37 -9.26 -1.05
N ASP A 469 14.65 -10.42 -1.65
CA ASP A 469 14.83 -10.61 -3.09
C ASP A 469 13.85 -11.64 -3.66
N ILE A 470 13.77 -11.69 -4.98
CA ILE A 470 12.84 -12.52 -5.73
C ILE A 470 13.64 -13.61 -6.44
N GLU A 471 13.27 -14.85 -6.25
CA GLU A 471 13.85 -15.99 -6.96
C GLU A 471 13.19 -16.15 -8.33
N SER A 472 13.66 -15.38 -9.31
CA SER A 472 13.06 -15.28 -10.66
C SER A 472 13.91 -15.87 -11.80
N GLU A 473 15.08 -16.43 -11.50
CA GLU A 473 16.05 -16.89 -12.50
C GLU A 473 15.46 -17.95 -13.42
N HIS A 474 14.80 -18.95 -12.86
CA HIS A 474 14.16 -20.03 -13.62
C HIS A 474 12.95 -19.57 -14.47
N PHE A 475 12.33 -18.44 -14.13
CA PHE A 475 11.32 -17.82 -14.99
C PHE A 475 11.96 -17.09 -16.17
N ALA A 476 13.13 -16.46 -15.98
CA ALA A 476 13.90 -15.87 -17.05
C ALA A 476 14.34 -16.92 -18.08
N GLU A 477 14.78 -18.10 -17.63
CA GLU A 477 15.13 -19.23 -18.50
C GLU A 477 13.92 -19.73 -19.31
N ALA A 478 12.70 -19.60 -18.79
CA ALA A 478 11.44 -19.91 -19.48
C ALA A 478 10.95 -18.77 -20.41
N GLY A 479 11.71 -17.71 -20.56
CA GLY A 479 11.42 -16.58 -21.46
C GLY A 479 10.60 -15.45 -20.82
N VAL A 480 10.32 -15.49 -19.51
CA VAL A 480 9.65 -14.39 -18.79
C VAL A 480 10.64 -13.24 -18.62
N PRO A 481 10.29 -11.99 -19.00
CA PRO A 481 11.17 -10.85 -18.85
C PRO A 481 11.51 -10.58 -17.38
N VAL A 482 12.80 -10.59 -17.03
CA VAL A 482 13.31 -10.32 -15.68
C VAL A 482 14.38 -9.23 -15.73
N SER A 483 14.32 -8.27 -14.83
CA SER A 483 15.34 -7.23 -14.66
C SER A 483 15.63 -7.01 -13.17
N ARG A 484 16.90 -7.13 -12.79
CA ARG A 484 17.36 -6.99 -11.40
C ARG A 484 16.54 -7.84 -10.41
N GLY A 485 16.25 -9.08 -10.77
CA GLY A 485 15.46 -10.02 -9.97
C GLY A 485 13.95 -9.81 -10.04
N LYS A 486 13.43 -8.72 -10.58
CA LYS A 486 11.99 -8.47 -10.72
C LYS A 486 11.46 -8.97 -12.06
N ILE A 487 10.25 -9.50 -12.04
CA ILE A 487 9.50 -9.86 -13.25
C ILE A 487 8.97 -8.56 -13.86
N MET A 488 9.32 -8.29 -15.10
CA MET A 488 8.96 -7.06 -15.82
C MET A 488 7.70 -7.30 -16.65
N THR A 489 6.58 -6.77 -16.21
CA THR A 489 5.29 -6.89 -16.89
C THR A 489 4.99 -5.67 -17.76
N GLU A 490 4.17 -5.86 -18.79
CA GLU A 490 3.51 -4.80 -19.51
C GLU A 490 2.41 -4.12 -18.64
N ARG A 491 1.80 -3.06 -19.18
CA ARG A 491 0.84 -2.20 -18.47
C ARG A 491 -0.27 -2.95 -17.72
N TYR A 492 -0.71 -4.09 -18.24
CA TYR A 492 -1.83 -4.87 -17.70
C TYR A 492 -1.40 -6.16 -16.97
N GLY A 493 -0.12 -6.27 -16.61
CA GLY A 493 0.41 -7.42 -15.89
C GLY A 493 0.73 -8.64 -16.77
N GLY A 494 0.44 -8.58 -18.06
CA GLY A 494 0.76 -9.61 -19.06
C GLY A 494 2.15 -9.42 -19.69
N PHE A 495 2.44 -10.23 -20.71
CA PHE A 495 3.68 -10.20 -21.49
C PHE A 495 3.35 -10.37 -22.98
N ASP A 496 3.79 -9.43 -23.83
CA ASP A 496 3.57 -9.47 -25.27
C ASP A 496 4.20 -10.69 -25.93
N ASN A 497 5.38 -11.09 -25.45
CA ASN A 497 6.13 -12.25 -25.98
C ASN A 497 5.58 -13.61 -25.51
N ILE A 498 4.75 -13.66 -24.47
CA ILE A 498 4.18 -14.89 -23.89
C ILE A 498 2.69 -14.69 -23.58
N PRO A 499 1.81 -14.62 -24.58
CA PRO A 499 0.37 -14.43 -24.37
C PRO A 499 -0.23 -15.48 -23.41
N GLY A 500 -1.14 -15.01 -22.54
CA GLY A 500 -1.81 -15.85 -21.54
C GLY A 500 -1.01 -16.05 -20.24
N VAL A 501 0.20 -15.48 -20.15
CA VAL A 501 0.97 -15.43 -18.90
C VAL A 501 0.92 -14.03 -18.32
N PHE A 502 0.74 -13.95 -17.00
CA PHE A 502 0.64 -12.71 -16.23
C PHE A 502 1.53 -12.78 -14.99
N ALA A 503 1.89 -11.65 -14.43
CA ALA A 503 2.53 -11.60 -13.12
C ALA A 503 2.01 -10.43 -12.28
N GLY A 504 2.02 -10.61 -10.96
CA GLY A 504 1.53 -9.58 -10.03
C GLY A 504 1.98 -9.80 -8.60
N GLY A 505 1.82 -8.76 -7.77
CA GLY A 505 2.32 -8.73 -6.41
C GLY A 505 3.81 -8.43 -6.32
N ASP A 506 4.45 -8.83 -5.21
CA ASP A 506 5.82 -8.44 -4.89
C ASP A 506 6.88 -8.92 -5.91
N CYS A 507 6.61 -9.99 -6.64
CA CYS A 507 7.53 -10.46 -7.70
C CYS A 507 7.64 -9.48 -8.88
N ALA A 508 6.63 -8.65 -9.12
CA ALA A 508 6.64 -7.63 -10.16
C ALA A 508 6.95 -6.24 -9.60
N SER A 509 6.26 -5.82 -8.52
CA SER A 509 6.44 -4.48 -7.95
C SER A 509 7.64 -4.34 -7.00
N GLY A 510 8.14 -5.44 -6.48
CA GLY A 510 9.10 -5.52 -5.38
C GLY A 510 8.39 -5.67 -4.01
N PRO A 511 9.14 -6.08 -2.96
CA PRO A 511 8.58 -6.30 -1.63
C PRO A 511 7.86 -5.08 -1.10
N ALA A 512 6.61 -5.26 -0.65
CA ALA A 512 5.74 -4.19 -0.16
C ALA A 512 4.80 -4.69 0.95
N SER A 513 3.70 -3.98 1.20
CA SER A 513 2.71 -4.38 2.19
C SER A 513 1.69 -5.37 1.63
N VAL A 514 1.06 -6.15 2.52
CA VAL A 514 0.02 -7.13 2.14
C VAL A 514 -1.12 -6.50 1.35
N ILE A 515 -1.57 -5.31 1.74
CA ILE A 515 -2.68 -4.64 1.05
C ILE A 515 -2.32 -4.22 -0.38
N LYS A 516 -1.05 -3.92 -0.67
CA LYS A 516 -0.57 -3.66 -2.03
C LYS A 516 -0.53 -4.94 -2.86
N ALA A 517 -0.12 -6.07 -2.28
CA ALA A 517 -0.16 -7.36 -2.95
C ALA A 517 -1.60 -7.77 -3.31
N ILE A 518 -2.56 -7.57 -2.40
CA ILE A 518 -3.99 -7.80 -2.64
C ILE A 518 -4.51 -6.91 -3.77
N ALA A 519 -4.19 -5.62 -3.74
CA ALA A 519 -4.60 -4.65 -4.75
C ALA A 519 -4.08 -5.01 -6.15
N ALA A 520 -2.78 -5.29 -6.26
CA ALA A 520 -2.16 -5.70 -7.52
C ALA A 520 -2.83 -6.96 -8.09
N SER A 521 -3.12 -7.93 -7.23
CA SER A 521 -3.74 -9.19 -7.62
C SER A 521 -5.19 -9.03 -8.06
N LYS A 522 -5.95 -8.12 -7.43
CA LYS A 522 -7.31 -7.75 -7.87
C LYS A 522 -7.29 -7.19 -9.30
N VAL A 523 -6.34 -6.30 -9.59
CA VAL A 523 -6.17 -5.71 -10.93
C VAL A 523 -5.79 -6.77 -11.95
N VAL A 524 -4.80 -7.61 -11.63
CA VAL A 524 -4.37 -8.67 -12.57
C VAL A 524 -5.47 -9.70 -12.80
N ALA A 525 -6.27 -10.04 -11.79
CA ALA A 525 -7.42 -10.93 -11.95
C ALA A 525 -8.45 -10.35 -12.93
N ALA A 526 -8.77 -9.07 -12.83
CA ALA A 526 -9.67 -8.39 -13.77
C ALA A 526 -9.08 -8.38 -15.20
N ASN A 527 -7.77 -8.15 -15.34
CA ASN A 527 -7.11 -8.17 -16.65
C ASN A 527 -7.06 -9.59 -17.27
N ILE A 528 -6.97 -10.63 -16.45
CA ILE A 528 -7.07 -12.03 -16.92
C ILE A 528 -8.51 -12.32 -17.39
N ASP A 529 -9.52 -11.87 -16.65
CA ASP A 529 -10.93 -11.99 -17.03
C ASP A 529 -11.20 -11.34 -18.40
N GLU A 530 -10.71 -10.12 -18.60
CA GLU A 530 -10.78 -9.41 -19.89
C GLU A 530 -10.02 -10.13 -21.01
N TYR A 531 -8.82 -10.63 -20.74
CA TYR A 531 -8.04 -11.41 -21.71
C TYR A 531 -8.79 -12.66 -22.17
N LEU A 532 -9.54 -13.30 -21.28
CA LEU A 532 -10.35 -14.49 -21.58
C LEU A 532 -11.67 -14.15 -22.26
N GLY A 533 -11.97 -12.87 -22.51
CA GLY A 533 -13.14 -12.37 -23.23
C GLY A 533 -14.37 -12.15 -22.34
N PHE A 534 -14.18 -11.97 -21.04
CA PHE A 534 -15.23 -11.66 -20.07
C PHE A 534 -15.04 -10.27 -19.48
N HIS A 535 -16.04 -9.80 -18.75
CA HIS A 535 -15.99 -8.53 -18.02
C HIS A 535 -16.88 -8.62 -16.78
N HIS A 536 -16.43 -9.34 -15.77
CA HIS A 536 -17.19 -9.52 -14.54
C HIS A 536 -16.97 -8.35 -13.57
N ILE A 537 -18.04 -7.91 -12.94
CA ILE A 537 -18.02 -6.90 -11.88
C ILE A 537 -18.41 -7.57 -10.57
N ILE A 538 -17.54 -7.51 -9.58
CA ILE A 538 -17.80 -8.03 -8.24
C ILE A 538 -18.51 -6.95 -7.43
N SER A 539 -19.74 -7.23 -7.02
CA SER A 539 -20.59 -6.35 -6.21
C SER A 539 -20.86 -6.93 -4.81
N CYS A 540 -21.44 -6.13 -3.95
CA CYS A 540 -21.87 -6.54 -2.63
C CYS A 540 -23.18 -5.82 -2.28
N ASP A 541 -24.23 -6.57 -2.00
CA ASP A 541 -25.58 -6.04 -1.76
C ASP A 541 -25.86 -5.71 -0.29
N VAL A 542 -24.84 -5.26 0.43
CA VAL A 542 -24.98 -4.85 1.84
C VAL A 542 -25.48 -3.41 1.89
N GLU A 543 -26.63 -3.21 2.55
CA GLU A 543 -27.15 -1.88 2.84
C GLU A 543 -26.30 -1.20 3.91
N ILE A 544 -25.70 -0.05 3.54
CA ILE A 544 -24.85 0.74 4.42
C ILE A 544 -25.73 1.75 5.17
N PRO A 545 -25.59 1.84 6.51
CA PRO A 545 -26.35 2.79 7.30
C PRO A 545 -26.13 4.23 6.92
N GLU A 546 -27.19 5.03 6.96
CA GLU A 546 -27.11 6.48 6.72
C GLU A 546 -26.34 7.18 7.85
N PRO A 547 -25.60 8.24 7.54
CA PRO A 547 -24.88 9.00 8.56
C PRO A 547 -25.84 9.78 9.45
N ARG A 548 -25.65 9.66 10.75
CA ARG A 548 -26.30 10.49 11.76
C ARG A 548 -25.27 11.44 12.34
N LEU A 549 -25.36 12.73 12.03
CA LEU A 549 -24.35 13.73 12.42
C LEU A 549 -24.79 14.65 13.57
N SER A 550 -26.10 14.68 13.85
CA SER A 550 -26.71 15.65 14.77
C SER A 550 -26.62 15.28 16.25
N ASP A 551 -26.24 14.04 16.56
CA ASP A 551 -26.28 13.47 17.92
C ASP A 551 -24.91 12.94 18.40
N ARG A 552 -23.82 13.48 17.87
CA ARG A 552 -22.46 13.04 18.21
C ARG A 552 -21.89 13.79 19.40
N GLU A 553 -21.61 13.06 20.45
CA GLU A 553 -20.82 13.59 21.55
C GLU A 553 -19.35 13.73 21.16
N PRO A 554 -18.68 14.83 21.53
CA PRO A 554 -17.25 14.97 21.35
C PRO A 554 -16.51 13.87 22.13
N CYS A 555 -15.69 13.09 21.44
CA CYS A 555 -14.88 12.03 22.05
C CYS A 555 -13.53 11.92 21.33
N GLY A 556 -12.50 11.49 22.06
CA GLY A 556 -11.17 11.26 21.52
C GLY A 556 -11.07 9.96 20.71
N ARG A 557 -9.95 9.80 19.99
CA ARG A 557 -9.59 8.56 19.31
C ARG A 557 -9.46 7.41 20.31
N VAL A 558 -9.97 6.26 19.97
CA VAL A 558 -9.73 5.03 20.72
C VAL A 558 -8.39 4.43 20.29
N GLU A 559 -7.47 4.30 21.23
CA GLU A 559 -6.18 3.66 20.99
C GLU A 559 -6.26 2.17 21.38
N LEU A 560 -5.67 1.30 20.53
CA LEU A 560 -5.55 -0.11 20.87
C LEU A 560 -4.48 -0.28 21.94
N THR A 561 -4.78 -1.07 22.94
CA THR A 561 -3.84 -1.38 24.02
C THR A 561 -3.07 -2.65 23.67
N GLU A 562 -1.85 -2.74 24.16
CA GLU A 562 -1.07 -3.98 24.12
C GLU A 562 -0.96 -4.60 25.51
N ARG A 563 -0.74 -5.91 25.56
CA ARG A 563 -0.38 -6.61 26.80
C ARG A 563 0.90 -6.01 27.40
N GLU A 564 1.01 -6.04 28.72
CA GLU A 564 2.19 -5.56 29.45
C GLU A 564 3.49 -6.17 28.89
N ALA A 565 4.50 -5.34 28.62
CA ALA A 565 5.72 -5.74 27.95
C ALA A 565 6.47 -6.88 28.66
N CYS A 566 6.51 -6.85 30.01
CA CYS A 566 7.16 -7.88 30.83
C CYS A 566 6.45 -9.25 30.73
N SER A 567 5.17 -9.30 30.46
CA SER A 567 4.43 -10.55 30.30
C SER A 567 4.45 -11.05 28.86
N ARG A 568 4.20 -10.16 27.87
CA ARG A 568 4.12 -10.56 26.47
C ARG A 568 5.45 -10.98 25.85
N VAL A 569 6.58 -10.58 26.43
CA VAL A 569 7.92 -10.99 25.99
C VAL A 569 8.24 -12.45 26.29
N CYS A 570 7.47 -13.10 27.17
CA CYS A 570 7.68 -14.48 27.61
C CYS A 570 6.95 -15.53 26.77
N ASP A 571 6.10 -15.11 25.83
CA ASP A 571 5.27 -16.02 25.02
C ASP A 571 5.08 -15.51 23.57
N PHE A 572 4.42 -16.33 22.74
CA PHE A 572 4.06 -15.99 21.36
C PHE A 572 2.56 -15.72 21.18
N GLU A 573 1.84 -15.48 22.28
CA GLU A 573 0.43 -15.09 22.24
C GLU A 573 0.25 -13.67 21.68
N GLY A 574 -0.94 -13.37 21.15
CA GLY A 574 -1.25 -12.07 20.56
C GLY A 574 -0.90 -10.91 21.50
N VAL A 575 -0.19 -9.91 20.99
CA VAL A 575 0.27 -8.77 21.81
C VAL A 575 -0.77 -7.66 21.91
N GLU A 576 -1.62 -7.47 20.90
CA GLU A 576 -2.58 -6.38 20.80
C GLU A 576 -3.98 -6.84 21.25
N ASN A 577 -4.62 -6.05 22.10
CA ASN A 577 -6.00 -6.26 22.52
C ASN A 577 -6.97 -5.69 21.46
N CYS A 578 -8.16 -6.30 21.31
CA CYS A 578 -9.23 -5.76 20.50
C CYS A 578 -9.97 -4.64 21.24
N MET A 579 -10.66 -3.76 20.50
CA MET A 579 -11.62 -2.82 21.06
C MET A 579 -12.78 -3.56 21.73
N THR A 580 -13.35 -2.96 22.76
CA THR A 580 -14.67 -3.32 23.27
C THR A 580 -15.78 -2.80 22.34
N GLU A 581 -16.98 -3.33 22.44
CA GLU A 581 -18.13 -2.83 21.65
C GLU A 581 -18.42 -1.35 21.88
N ALA A 582 -18.25 -0.88 23.13
CA ALA A 582 -18.43 0.53 23.47
C ALA A 582 -17.39 1.42 22.79
N GLU A 583 -16.12 1.02 22.81
CA GLU A 583 -15.03 1.71 22.14
C GLU A 583 -15.20 1.70 20.61
N ALA A 584 -15.59 0.58 20.03
CA ALA A 584 -15.84 0.48 18.59
C ALA A 584 -17.01 1.39 18.17
N LYS A 585 -18.07 1.47 18.98
CA LYS A 585 -19.18 2.40 18.74
C LYS A 585 -18.73 3.85 18.87
N GLN A 586 -17.95 4.20 19.89
CA GLN A 586 -17.36 5.52 20.07
C GLN A 586 -16.51 5.90 18.83
N GLU A 587 -15.58 5.03 18.44
CA GLU A 587 -14.64 5.30 17.36
C GLU A 587 -15.35 5.40 16.00
N SER A 588 -16.33 4.53 15.74
CA SER A 588 -17.12 4.59 14.50
C SER A 588 -17.95 5.88 14.38
N HIS A 589 -18.46 6.40 15.49
CA HIS A 589 -19.20 7.67 15.53
C HIS A 589 -18.33 8.89 15.24
N ARG A 590 -17.04 8.81 15.41
CA ARG A 590 -16.09 9.90 15.02
C ARG A 590 -15.95 10.04 13.51
N CYS A 591 -16.29 9.00 12.73
CA CYS A 591 -16.15 9.02 11.27
C CYS A 591 -17.03 10.11 10.64
N LEU A 592 -16.42 11.01 9.84
CA LEU A 592 -17.13 12.11 9.18
C LEU A 592 -18.04 11.66 8.03
N ARG A 593 -18.03 10.38 7.66
CA ARG A 593 -18.84 9.82 6.56
C ARG A 593 -18.67 10.63 5.26
N CYS A 594 -17.39 10.80 4.88
CA CYS A 594 -17.02 11.55 3.68
C CYS A 594 -17.60 10.98 2.36
N ASP A 595 -18.15 9.77 2.41
CA ASP A 595 -18.91 9.14 1.33
C ASP A 595 -20.30 9.77 1.10
N HIS A 596 -20.83 10.50 2.07
CA HIS A 596 -22.14 11.16 1.99
C HIS A 596 -22.03 12.67 1.82
N PHE A 597 -20.98 13.30 2.33
CA PHE A 597 -20.85 14.75 2.34
C PHE A 597 -19.69 15.18 1.47
N GLY A 598 -19.99 16.04 0.51
CA GLY A 598 -18.98 16.70 -0.30
C GLY A 598 -18.01 17.51 0.52
N TYR A 599 -16.72 17.39 0.24
CA TYR A 599 -15.67 18.15 0.91
C TYR A 599 -14.77 18.80 -0.15
N GLY A 600 -14.67 20.12 -0.10
CA GLY A 600 -13.83 20.89 -1.00
C GLY A 600 -14.48 21.17 -2.36
N ILE A 601 -13.64 21.32 -3.37
CA ILE A 601 -14.02 21.74 -4.73
C ILE A 601 -14.97 20.74 -5.38
N PHE A 602 -14.80 19.46 -5.07
CA PHE A 602 -15.71 18.42 -5.55
C PHE A 602 -16.94 18.39 -4.67
N LYS A 603 -18.04 18.93 -5.16
CA LYS A 603 -19.36 18.69 -4.58
C LYS A 603 -19.73 17.25 -4.94
N GLY A 604 -19.57 16.36 -4.03
CA GLY A 604 -19.88 14.96 -4.22
C GLY A 604 -20.42 14.38 -2.94
N GLY A 605 -21.06 13.34 -3.04
CA GLY A 605 -21.67 12.46 -2.11
C GLY A 605 -22.26 11.35 -2.93
N ARG A 606 -22.93 10.40 -2.34
CA ARG A 606 -23.74 9.46 -3.10
C ARG A 606 -24.79 10.26 -3.83
N LYS A 607 -24.76 10.25 -5.17
CA LYS A 607 -25.60 11.05 -6.06
C LYS A 607 -27.11 11.00 -5.77
N GLU A 608 -27.56 9.95 -5.12
CA GLU A 608 -28.98 9.67 -4.88
C GLU A 608 -29.59 10.45 -3.70
N LYS A 609 -28.80 11.27 -2.99
CA LYS A 609 -29.23 11.90 -1.73
C LYS A 609 -28.87 13.38 -1.57
N TRP A 610 -28.62 14.08 -2.68
CA TRP A 610 -28.44 15.54 -2.67
C TRP A 610 -29.66 16.25 -3.19
#